data_e8008dd4e5bcc9c7de9526e3b16cd33f
#
_entry.id   e8008dd4e5bcc9c7de9526e3b16cd33f
#
_cell.length_a   1.000
_cell.length_b   1.000
_cell.length_c   1.000
_cell.angle_alpha   90.00
_cell.angle_beta   90.00
_cell.angle_gamma   90.00
#
_symmetry.space_group_name_H-M   'P 1'
#
loop_
_entity.id
_entity.type
_entity.pdbx_description
1 polymer ?
#
loop_
_entity_poly.entity_id
_entity_poly.type
_entity_poly.pdbx_seq_one_letter_code
_entity_poly.pdbx_strand_id
1 'polypeptide(L)'
;MKKTIAVLMVSSLAFMSCMNQQKTNSADAESTKVTVEFVGNSNGEIKNKAGKAILFAVPDQVADVPATEVASVNFETRSLPFTVNFDLPANHKSLIKPEIKDTDRVHYYVSLDWDSDGNGTVDSTDVVIDYDQAFPTVDIGSATSRVMLK
;
A
#
# COMPACT_ATOMS: atom_id res chain seq x y z
N MET A 1 -5.14 -75.59 -40.73
CA MET A 1 -4.39 -74.32 -40.35
C MET A 1 -5.40 -73.38 -39.71
N LYS A 2 -5.50 -73.37 -38.41
CA LYS A 2 -6.44 -72.51 -37.64
C LYS A 2 -5.63 -71.59 -36.82
N LYS A 3 -5.69 -70.26 -37.11
CA LYS A 3 -5.06 -69.22 -36.36
C LYS A 3 -6.06 -68.69 -35.32
N THR A 4 -5.76 -68.92 -34.08
CA THR A 4 -6.53 -68.38 -32.93
C THR A 4 -6.00 -66.98 -32.60
N ILE A 5 -6.90 -65.99 -32.64
CA ILE A 5 -6.61 -64.62 -32.25
C ILE A 5 -7.05 -64.44 -30.79
N ALA A 6 -6.10 -64.18 -29.91
CA ALA A 6 -6.37 -63.83 -28.51
C ALA A 6 -6.62 -62.32 -28.42
N VAL A 7 -7.81 -61.97 -27.98
CA VAL A 7 -8.18 -60.60 -27.67
C VAL A 7 -7.80 -60.28 -26.22
N LEU A 8 -6.85 -59.39 -26.04
CA LEU A 8 -6.42 -58.88 -24.74
C LEU A 8 -7.31 -57.68 -24.36
N MET A 9 -8.21 -57.88 -23.39
CA MET A 9 -8.95 -56.79 -22.77
C MET A 9 -8.04 -56.03 -21.81
N VAL A 10 -7.70 -54.79 -22.11
CA VAL A 10 -7.06 -53.88 -21.21
C VAL A 10 -8.12 -53.12 -20.45
N SER A 11 -8.25 -53.44 -19.16
CA SER A 11 -9.13 -52.76 -18.21
C SER A 11 -8.49 -51.46 -17.76
N SER A 12 -9.01 -50.33 -18.23
CA SER A 12 -8.57 -48.99 -17.80
C SER A 12 -9.24 -48.62 -16.48
N LEU A 13 -8.50 -48.68 -15.37
CA LEU A 13 -8.91 -48.10 -14.10
C LEU A 13 -8.73 -46.58 -14.20
N ALA A 14 -9.85 -45.86 -14.29
CA ALA A 14 -9.89 -44.42 -14.15
C ALA A 14 -9.76 -44.05 -12.65
N PHE A 15 -8.60 -43.59 -12.24
CA PHE A 15 -8.44 -42.93 -10.94
C PHE A 15 -9.10 -41.57 -11.02
N MET A 16 -10.30 -41.44 -10.48
CA MET A 16 -10.94 -40.18 -10.18
C MET A 16 -10.23 -39.53 -8.98
N SER A 17 -9.21 -38.75 -9.26
CA SER A 17 -8.59 -37.88 -8.28
C SER A 17 -9.56 -36.75 -7.98
N CYS A 18 -10.29 -36.84 -6.87
CA CYS A 18 -10.99 -35.70 -6.28
C CYS A 18 -9.94 -34.68 -5.81
N MET A 19 -9.58 -33.73 -6.68
CA MET A 19 -8.92 -32.52 -6.24
C MET A 19 -9.92 -31.72 -5.42
N ASN A 20 -9.78 -31.85 -4.10
CA ASN A 20 -10.44 -30.98 -3.14
C ASN A 20 -9.85 -29.58 -3.34
N GLN A 21 -10.46 -28.78 -4.19
CA GLN A 21 -10.17 -27.34 -4.28
C GLN A 21 -10.62 -26.75 -2.95
N GLN A 22 -9.65 -26.65 -2.04
CA GLN A 22 -9.78 -25.84 -0.86
C GLN A 22 -9.89 -24.38 -1.36
N LYS A 23 -11.13 -23.94 -1.53
CA LYS A 23 -11.49 -22.56 -1.81
C LYS A 23 -11.05 -21.78 -0.58
N THR A 24 -9.81 -21.29 -0.60
CA THR A 24 -9.38 -20.24 0.31
C THR A 24 -10.28 -19.03 0.03
N ASN A 25 -11.33 -18.90 0.80
CA ASN A 25 -12.05 -17.65 0.94
C ASN A 25 -11.08 -16.67 1.61
N SER A 26 -10.15 -16.12 0.84
CA SER A 26 -9.67 -14.78 1.11
C SER A 26 -10.90 -13.91 0.90
N ALA A 27 -11.57 -13.54 1.99
CA ALA A 27 -12.45 -12.40 1.96
C ALA A 27 -11.57 -11.26 1.45
N ASP A 28 -11.77 -10.85 0.20
CA ASP A 28 -11.27 -9.58 -0.30
C ASP A 28 -11.90 -8.51 0.61
N ALA A 29 -11.17 -8.15 1.65
CA ALA A 29 -11.55 -7.01 2.48
C ALA A 29 -11.53 -5.83 1.53
N GLU A 30 -12.71 -5.27 1.26
CA GLU A 30 -12.90 -4.14 0.36
C GLU A 30 -11.91 -3.04 0.79
N SER A 31 -10.98 -2.69 -0.08
CA SER A 31 -9.99 -1.65 0.21
C SER A 31 -10.53 -0.29 -0.26
N THR A 32 -10.24 0.75 0.50
CA THR A 32 -10.53 2.13 0.10
C THR A 32 -9.30 2.72 -0.57
N LYS A 33 -9.46 3.26 -1.78
CA LYS A 33 -8.39 4.01 -2.43
C LYS A 33 -8.26 5.39 -1.82
N VAL A 34 -7.05 5.71 -1.39
CA VAL A 34 -6.69 7.03 -0.86
C VAL A 34 -5.67 7.65 -1.80
N THR A 35 -6.04 8.77 -2.44
CA THR A 35 -5.20 9.45 -3.41
C THR A 35 -4.52 10.66 -2.76
N VAL A 36 -3.21 10.76 -2.91
CA VAL A 36 -2.41 11.90 -2.44
C VAL A 36 -1.64 12.50 -3.61
N GLU A 37 -1.83 13.79 -3.85
CA GLU A 37 -1.09 14.59 -4.80
C GLU A 37 0.03 15.35 -4.06
N PHE A 38 1.27 15.10 -4.42
CA PHE A 38 2.43 15.81 -3.93
C PHE A 38 2.74 16.98 -4.88
N VAL A 39 2.70 18.20 -4.35
CA VAL A 39 2.89 19.45 -5.11
C VAL A 39 3.97 20.29 -4.49
N GLY A 40 4.62 21.12 -5.29
CA GLY A 40 5.66 22.03 -4.82
C GLY A 40 6.73 22.25 -5.86
N ASN A 41 7.87 22.76 -5.44
CA ASN A 41 9.03 22.95 -6.28
C ASN A 41 10.20 22.15 -5.67
N SER A 42 10.85 21.33 -6.46
CA SER A 42 12.13 20.77 -6.04
C SER A 42 13.21 21.84 -6.20
N ASN A 43 13.99 22.09 -5.15
CA ASN A 43 15.12 23.01 -5.21
C ASN A 43 16.34 22.40 -5.94
N GLY A 44 16.24 21.16 -6.39
CA GLY A 44 17.29 20.42 -7.06
C GLY A 44 16.78 19.44 -8.12
N GLU A 45 17.72 18.82 -8.82
CA GLU A 45 17.44 17.77 -9.78
C GLU A 45 17.11 16.45 -9.05
N ILE A 46 16.00 15.85 -9.41
CA ILE A 46 15.64 14.50 -8.94
C ILE A 46 16.54 13.47 -9.65
N LYS A 47 17.56 12.96 -8.95
CA LYS A 47 18.51 11.98 -9.47
C LYS A 47 18.01 10.56 -9.24
N ASN A 48 17.51 10.28 -8.03
CA ASN A 48 16.87 9.01 -7.70
C ASN A 48 15.35 9.17 -7.78
N LYS A 49 14.76 8.40 -8.68
CA LYS A 49 13.32 8.49 -9.00
C LYS A 49 12.45 7.66 -8.09
N ALA A 50 13.04 6.64 -7.44
CA ALA A 50 12.33 5.68 -6.61
C ALA A 50 12.24 6.17 -5.17
N GLY A 51 11.05 6.14 -4.60
CA GLY A 51 10.78 6.47 -3.22
C GLY A 51 9.63 5.64 -2.66
N LYS A 52 9.38 5.78 -1.37
CA LYS A 52 8.27 5.16 -0.66
C LYS A 52 7.43 6.25 0.01
N ALA A 53 6.13 6.21 -0.21
CA ALA A 53 5.16 6.99 0.56
C ALA A 53 4.51 6.10 1.61
N ILE A 54 4.34 6.62 2.82
CA ILE A 54 3.84 5.87 3.98
C ILE A 54 2.66 6.63 4.57
N LEU A 55 1.52 5.96 4.68
CA LEU A 55 0.32 6.50 5.31
C LEU A 55 0.27 6.07 6.77
N PHE A 56 0.25 7.03 7.66
CA PHE A 56 0.18 6.85 9.10
C PHE A 56 -1.20 7.21 9.64
N ALA A 57 -1.57 6.57 10.74
CA ALA A 57 -2.76 6.84 11.52
C ALA A 57 -2.39 7.10 12.98
N VAL A 58 -3.03 8.12 13.59
CA VAL A 58 -2.89 8.47 15.01
C VAL A 58 -4.28 8.69 15.59
N PRO A 59 -4.62 8.05 16.73
CA PRO A 59 -5.89 8.31 17.42
C PRO A 59 -5.90 9.69 18.06
N ASP A 60 -6.99 10.46 17.86
CA ASP A 60 -7.12 11.84 18.38
C ASP A 60 -7.14 11.93 19.91
N GLN A 61 -7.61 10.88 20.56
CA GLN A 61 -7.90 10.92 21.99
C GLN A 61 -6.74 10.49 22.88
N VAL A 62 -5.62 10.08 22.30
CA VAL A 62 -4.45 9.58 23.02
C VAL A 62 -3.23 10.40 22.67
N ALA A 63 -2.70 11.13 23.64
CA ALA A 63 -1.47 11.89 23.48
C ALA A 63 -0.24 10.99 23.55
N ASP A 64 0.84 11.42 22.90
CA ASP A 64 2.19 10.82 23.00
C ASP A 64 2.28 9.33 22.61
N VAL A 65 1.45 8.91 21.65
CA VAL A 65 1.53 7.55 21.10
C VAL A 65 2.24 7.57 19.74
N PRO A 66 3.03 6.54 19.43
CA PRO A 66 3.60 6.39 18.10
C PRO A 66 2.51 6.26 17.04
N ALA A 67 2.72 6.89 15.90
CA ALA A 67 1.86 6.69 14.75
C ALA A 67 1.95 5.26 14.22
N THR A 68 0.84 4.72 13.76
CA THR A 68 0.78 3.39 13.16
C THR A 68 0.81 3.50 11.64
N GLU A 69 1.75 2.82 10.97
CA GLU A 69 1.72 2.64 9.52
C GLU A 69 0.51 1.77 9.15
N VAL A 70 -0.39 2.30 8.32
CA VAL A 70 -1.62 1.61 7.90
C VAL A 70 -1.60 1.22 6.43
N ALA A 71 -0.79 1.89 5.63
CA ALA A 71 -0.50 1.55 4.24
C ALA A 71 0.81 2.15 3.79
N SER A 72 1.45 1.56 2.80
CA SER A 72 2.59 2.16 2.13
C SER A 72 2.63 1.78 0.65
N VAL A 73 3.25 2.62 -0.16
CA VAL A 73 3.37 2.40 -1.60
C VAL A 73 4.73 2.89 -2.09
N ASN A 74 5.39 2.08 -2.91
CA ASN A 74 6.57 2.51 -3.65
C ASN A 74 6.12 3.32 -4.87
N PHE A 75 6.83 4.38 -5.17
CA PHE A 75 6.56 5.20 -6.34
C PHE A 75 7.82 5.46 -7.15
N GLU A 76 7.64 5.86 -8.40
CA GLU A 76 8.70 6.40 -9.25
C GLU A 76 8.23 7.71 -9.84
N THR A 77 9.04 8.78 -9.68
CA THR A 77 8.78 10.07 -10.30
C THR A 77 10.05 10.74 -10.76
N ARG A 78 9.93 11.67 -11.71
CA ARG A 78 11.02 12.50 -12.24
C ARG A 78 10.79 13.98 -12.02
N SER A 79 9.60 14.33 -11.57
CA SER A 79 9.20 15.74 -11.42
C SER A 79 8.04 15.89 -10.46
N LEU A 80 7.85 17.10 -9.99
CA LEU A 80 6.64 17.54 -9.30
C LEU A 80 5.69 18.21 -10.30
N PRO A 81 4.37 18.16 -10.12
CA PRO A 81 3.68 17.33 -9.12
C PRO A 81 3.64 15.85 -9.52
N PHE A 82 3.40 14.97 -8.53
CA PHE A 82 3.09 13.56 -8.77
C PHE A 82 2.02 13.05 -7.81
N THR A 83 1.42 11.92 -8.13
CA THR A 83 0.31 11.33 -7.36
C THR A 83 0.64 9.91 -6.96
N VAL A 84 0.28 9.55 -5.73
CA VAL A 84 0.29 8.16 -5.26
C VAL A 84 -1.10 7.73 -4.84
N ASN A 85 -1.38 6.43 -4.96
CA ASN A 85 -2.62 5.82 -4.52
C ASN A 85 -2.31 4.74 -3.50
N PHE A 86 -2.84 4.89 -2.30
CA PHE A 86 -2.78 3.85 -1.27
C PHE A 86 -4.02 2.98 -1.36
N ASP A 87 -3.84 1.67 -1.26
CA ASP A 87 -4.92 0.74 -1.02
C ASP A 87 -5.05 0.53 0.49
N LEU A 88 -5.96 1.28 1.13
CA LEU A 88 -6.18 1.25 2.56
C LEU A 88 -7.11 0.09 2.91
N PRO A 89 -6.65 -0.92 3.67
CA PRO A 89 -7.49 -2.06 4.06
C PRO A 89 -8.75 -1.61 4.80
N ALA A 90 -9.89 -2.24 4.56
CA ALA A 90 -11.14 -1.92 5.25
C ALA A 90 -11.02 -2.04 6.78
N ASN A 91 -10.18 -2.96 7.24
CA ASN A 91 -9.91 -3.18 8.66
C ASN A 91 -8.71 -2.37 9.20
N HIS A 92 -8.23 -1.34 8.51
CA HIS A 92 -7.04 -0.56 8.88
C HIS A 92 -7.10 0.00 10.31
N LYS A 93 -8.30 0.30 10.82
CA LYS A 93 -8.47 0.76 12.20
C LYS A 93 -8.03 -0.27 13.24
N SER A 94 -8.16 -1.56 12.94
CA SER A 94 -7.68 -2.64 13.83
C SER A 94 -6.16 -2.75 13.94
N LEU A 95 -5.43 -2.11 13.01
CA LEU A 95 -3.97 -2.04 13.04
C LEU A 95 -3.46 -0.98 14.01
N ILE A 96 -4.27 0.03 14.34
CA ILE A 96 -3.87 1.20 15.12
C ILE A 96 -3.56 0.81 16.58
N LYS A 97 -2.47 1.37 17.10
CA LYS A 97 -2.05 1.16 18.48
C LYS A 97 -1.94 2.51 19.22
N PRO A 98 -2.42 2.57 20.49
CA PRO A 98 -3.19 1.55 21.20
C PRO A 98 -4.52 1.26 20.50
N GLU A 99 -5.14 0.11 20.80
CA GLU A 99 -6.42 -0.30 20.22
C GLU A 99 -7.49 0.77 20.41
N ILE A 100 -8.22 1.07 19.35
CA ILE A 100 -9.27 2.08 19.29
C ILE A 100 -10.63 1.44 18.99
N LYS A 101 -11.70 2.16 19.28
CA LYS A 101 -13.07 1.78 18.88
C LYS A 101 -13.34 2.30 17.46
N ASP A 102 -14.27 1.67 16.76
CA ASP A 102 -14.68 2.12 15.41
C ASP A 102 -15.21 3.56 15.38
N THR A 103 -15.78 4.03 16.51
CA THR A 103 -16.31 5.39 16.67
C THR A 103 -15.23 6.44 16.95
N ASP A 104 -14.02 6.02 17.28
CA ASP A 104 -12.95 6.93 17.65
C ASP A 104 -12.45 7.67 16.40
N ARG A 105 -12.11 8.95 16.61
CA ARG A 105 -11.51 9.77 15.54
C ARG A 105 -10.05 9.39 15.37
N VAL A 106 -9.64 9.41 14.11
CA VAL A 106 -8.27 9.08 13.71
C VAL A 106 -7.79 10.15 12.74
N HIS A 107 -6.62 10.69 13.00
CA HIS A 107 -5.88 11.52 12.05
C HIS A 107 -5.01 10.65 11.16
N TYR A 108 -5.05 10.94 9.87
CA TYR A 108 -4.16 10.32 8.90
C TYR A 108 -3.22 11.38 8.34
N TYR A 109 -1.97 10.98 8.15
CA TYR A 109 -0.98 11.83 7.49
C TYR A 109 -0.01 10.96 6.70
N VAL A 110 0.67 11.58 5.73
CA VAL A 110 1.64 10.89 4.90
C VAL A 110 3.05 11.32 5.25
N SER A 111 4.01 10.39 5.10
CA SER A 111 5.44 10.64 5.12
C SER A 111 6.08 10.13 3.83
N LEU A 112 7.24 10.69 3.49
CA LEU A 112 8.08 10.23 2.39
C LEU A 112 9.40 9.68 2.94
N ASP A 113 9.80 8.55 2.39
CA ASP A 113 11.13 7.96 2.50
C ASP A 113 11.73 7.97 1.09
N TRP A 114 12.46 9.05 0.76
CA TRP A 114 12.93 9.31 -0.60
C TRP A 114 14.25 10.06 -0.61
N ASP A 115 15.33 9.34 -0.86
CA ASP A 115 16.66 9.88 -1.17
C ASP A 115 16.64 10.39 -2.63
N SER A 116 16.08 11.58 -2.86
CA SER A 116 15.81 12.11 -4.19
C SER A 116 17.05 12.62 -4.90
N ASP A 117 18.07 13.06 -4.16
CA ASP A 117 19.36 13.50 -4.71
C ASP A 117 20.35 12.35 -4.94
N GLY A 118 20.04 11.15 -4.44
CA GLY A 118 20.83 9.94 -4.65
C GLY A 118 22.15 9.92 -3.88
N ASN A 119 22.24 10.61 -2.73
CA ASN A 119 23.45 10.65 -1.90
C ASN A 119 23.57 9.46 -0.93
N GLY A 120 22.51 8.64 -0.81
CA GLY A 120 22.42 7.44 0.04
C GLY A 120 21.83 7.69 1.42
N THR A 121 21.38 8.90 1.71
CA THR A 121 20.71 9.28 2.97
C THR A 121 19.46 10.09 2.68
N VAL A 122 18.42 9.92 3.49
CA VAL A 122 17.23 10.78 3.42
C VAL A 122 17.45 11.94 4.38
N ASP A 123 17.60 13.15 3.86
CA ASP A 123 17.88 14.34 4.66
C ASP A 123 17.26 15.62 4.08
N SER A 124 17.68 16.79 4.57
CA SER A 124 17.11 18.07 4.18
C SER A 124 17.54 18.57 2.78
N THR A 125 18.45 17.85 2.10
CA THR A 125 18.84 18.16 0.70
C THR A 125 17.93 17.46 -0.31
N ASP A 126 17.13 16.54 0.16
CA ASP A 126 16.13 15.84 -0.62
C ASP A 126 14.86 16.68 -0.85
N VAL A 127 14.00 16.17 -1.72
CA VAL A 127 12.62 16.64 -1.83
C VAL A 127 11.85 16.13 -0.62
N VAL A 128 11.53 17.01 0.30
CA VAL A 128 10.89 16.68 1.58
C VAL A 128 9.52 17.35 1.72
N ILE A 129 8.71 16.86 2.64
CA ILE A 129 7.45 17.51 3.00
C ILE A 129 7.71 18.87 3.62
N ASP A 130 7.00 19.89 3.13
CA ASP A 130 7.11 21.26 3.64
C ASP A 130 6.18 21.48 4.83
N TYR A 131 6.64 21.07 6.01
CA TYR A 131 5.93 21.27 7.27
C TYR A 131 5.73 22.73 7.66
N ASP A 132 6.51 23.66 7.07
CA ASP A 132 6.36 25.10 7.34
C ASP A 132 5.11 25.67 6.68
N GLN A 133 4.66 25.07 5.58
CA GLN A 133 3.41 25.46 4.92
C GLN A 133 2.19 24.76 5.51
N ALA A 134 2.23 23.44 5.66
CA ALA A 134 1.12 22.66 6.20
C ALA A 134 1.56 21.29 6.70
N PHE A 135 0.89 20.80 7.75
CA PHE A 135 1.02 19.41 8.15
C PHE A 135 0.41 18.49 7.05
N PRO A 136 1.05 17.38 6.67
CA PRO A 136 0.67 16.54 5.54
C PRO A 136 -0.56 15.66 5.84
N THR A 137 -1.64 16.27 6.29
CA THR A 137 -2.91 15.58 6.62
C THR A 137 -3.52 14.96 5.39
N VAL A 138 -4.03 13.74 5.55
CA VAL A 138 -4.74 12.98 4.52
C VAL A 138 -6.18 12.75 4.95
N ASP A 139 -7.12 13.19 4.15
CA ASP A 139 -8.55 12.91 4.32
C ASP A 139 -8.92 11.67 3.51
N ILE A 140 -9.16 10.56 4.19
CA ILE A 140 -9.54 9.28 3.54
C ILE A 140 -10.93 9.29 2.92
N GLY A 141 -11.76 10.29 3.24
CA GLY A 141 -13.09 10.49 2.67
C GLY A 141 -13.11 11.41 1.44
N SER A 142 -12.00 12.09 1.15
CA SER A 142 -11.90 13.01 0.01
C SER A 142 -11.41 12.31 -1.27
N ALA A 143 -11.70 12.94 -2.42
CA ALA A 143 -11.23 12.43 -3.71
C ALA A 143 -9.71 12.46 -3.82
N THR A 144 -9.05 13.52 -3.29
CA THR A 144 -7.59 13.69 -3.34
C THR A 144 -7.16 14.62 -2.21
N SER A 145 -6.16 14.19 -1.45
CA SER A 145 -5.46 15.05 -0.49
C SER A 145 -4.23 15.65 -1.16
N ARG A 146 -3.89 16.90 -0.81
CA ARG A 146 -2.75 17.61 -1.40
C ARG A 146 -1.70 17.87 -0.33
N VAL A 147 -0.44 17.53 -0.62
CA VAL A 147 0.70 17.65 0.29
C VAL A 147 1.77 18.50 -0.37
N MET A 148 2.28 19.49 0.38
CA MET A 148 3.30 20.42 -0.10
C MET A 148 4.69 19.84 0.10
N LEU A 149 5.53 19.95 -0.95
CA LEU A 149 6.96 19.59 -0.93
C LEU A 149 7.83 20.82 -1.16
N LYS A 150 9.07 20.78 -0.63
CA LYS A 150 10.13 21.76 -0.85
C LYS A 150 11.46 21.09 -1.14
#